data_242368897ff944dc03989897e6c1ab05
#
_entry.id   242368897ff944dc03989897e6c1ab05
#
_cell.length_a   1.000
_cell.length_b   1.000
_cell.length_c   1.000
_cell.angle_alpha   90.00
_cell.angle_beta   90.00
_cell.angle_gamma   90.00
#
_symmetry.space_group_name_H-M   'P 1'
#
loop_
_entity.id
_entity.type
_entity.pdbx_description
1 polymer ?
#
loop_
_entity_poly.entity_id
_entity_poly.type
_entity_poly.pdbx_seq_one_letter_code
_entity_poly.pdbx_strand_id
1 'polypeptide(L)'
;MNPIRKEILNFYIKLNNWYTNSWLCKFLLRNKDYLYQEMLRRKFCQAENVIFDSDIVTHDAHCISIGQGSHLHHHVIITAWRNHHTGINDANIVIEEGADIGEYTHITAMGHMHIGKNLLTGRWVTITDNGHGDTSLIELQKAPINRVLSSKGNVTIGDNVWIGDKATILPGVTIGDGAVIAANSVVTKDVPAYSVVGGNPVRVIKQLKTI
;
A
#
# COMPACT_ATOMS: atom_id res chain seq x y z
N MET A 1 14.92 37.28 -27.91
CA MET A 1 13.64 36.52 -27.80
C MET A 1 12.67 37.09 -28.83
N ASN A 2 12.07 36.24 -29.66
CA ASN A 2 11.12 36.66 -30.70
C ASN A 2 9.96 37.44 -30.07
N PRO A 3 9.51 38.60 -30.64
CA PRO A 3 8.41 39.42 -30.11
C PRO A 3 7.16 38.62 -29.79
N ILE A 4 6.80 37.69 -30.65
CA ILE A 4 5.61 36.81 -30.48
C ILE A 4 5.74 35.93 -29.21
N ARG A 5 6.94 35.37 -28.98
CA ARG A 5 7.19 34.57 -27.74
C ARG A 5 7.09 35.43 -26.49
N LYS A 6 7.50 36.69 -26.55
CA LYS A 6 7.40 37.62 -25.44
C LYS A 6 5.95 37.97 -25.12
N GLU A 7 5.11 38.17 -26.12
CA GLU A 7 3.68 38.42 -25.95
C GLU A 7 2.95 37.23 -25.37
N ILE A 8 3.22 36.02 -25.88
CA ILE A 8 2.64 34.76 -25.35
C ILE A 8 3.05 34.59 -23.88
N LEU A 9 4.30 34.78 -23.56
CA LEU A 9 4.77 34.65 -22.18
C LEU A 9 4.11 35.70 -21.25
N ASN A 10 3.99 36.95 -21.69
CA ASN A 10 3.32 38.00 -20.92
C ASN A 10 1.83 37.70 -20.73
N PHE A 11 1.16 37.17 -21.77
CA PHE A 11 -0.23 36.73 -21.64
C PHE A 11 -0.35 35.60 -20.62
N TYR A 12 0.52 34.59 -20.69
CA TYR A 12 0.57 33.48 -19.75
C TYR A 12 0.79 33.95 -18.30
N ILE A 13 1.74 34.88 -18.09
CA ILE A 13 2.00 35.47 -16.77
C ILE A 13 0.76 36.21 -16.24
N LYS A 14 0.10 37.01 -17.09
CA LYS A 14 -1.13 37.72 -16.69
C LYS A 14 -2.26 36.74 -16.34
N LEU A 15 -2.44 35.69 -17.14
CA LEU A 15 -3.44 34.66 -16.91
C LEU A 15 -3.16 33.90 -15.60
N ASN A 16 -1.91 33.53 -15.38
CA ASN A 16 -1.48 32.84 -14.17
C ASN A 16 -1.68 33.73 -12.93
N ASN A 17 -1.30 35.02 -13.00
CA ASN A 17 -1.53 35.97 -11.91
C ASN A 17 -3.02 36.22 -11.64
N TRP A 18 -3.84 36.26 -12.68
CA TRP A 18 -5.31 36.37 -12.50
C TRP A 18 -5.87 35.11 -11.85
N TYR A 19 -5.44 33.91 -12.30
CA TYR A 19 -5.84 32.64 -11.74
C TYR A 19 -5.42 32.51 -10.26
N THR A 20 -4.16 32.76 -9.94
CA THR A 20 -3.61 32.65 -8.58
C THR A 20 -4.21 33.66 -7.60
N ASN A 21 -4.64 34.84 -8.10
CA ASN A 21 -5.32 35.87 -7.29
C ASN A 21 -6.84 35.68 -7.22
N SER A 22 -7.40 34.76 -8.00
CA SER A 22 -8.86 34.48 -7.95
C SER A 22 -9.25 33.95 -6.57
N TRP A 23 -10.47 34.27 -6.13
CA TRP A 23 -11.05 33.73 -4.89
C TRP A 23 -11.04 32.19 -4.92
N LEU A 24 -11.40 31.58 -6.05
CA LEU A 24 -11.44 30.14 -6.22
C LEU A 24 -10.07 29.51 -6.02
N CYS A 25 -9.01 30.08 -6.64
CA CYS A 25 -7.65 29.55 -6.48
C CYS A 25 -7.17 29.64 -5.02
N LYS A 26 -7.41 30.79 -4.37
CA LYS A 26 -7.07 30.96 -2.95
C LYS A 26 -7.85 30.00 -2.05
N PHE A 27 -9.12 29.75 -2.37
CA PHE A 27 -9.93 28.75 -1.67
C PHE A 27 -9.37 27.35 -1.85
N LEU A 28 -9.07 26.94 -3.09
CA LEU A 28 -8.52 25.62 -3.40
C LEU A 28 -7.15 25.41 -2.76
N LEU A 29 -6.25 26.40 -2.83
CA LEU A 29 -4.94 26.33 -2.20
C LEU A 29 -5.03 26.22 -0.66
N ARG A 30 -5.95 26.97 -0.06
CA ARG A 30 -6.18 26.95 1.40
C ARG A 30 -6.77 25.61 1.88
N ASN A 31 -7.53 24.94 1.03
CA ASN A 31 -8.19 23.67 1.36
C ASN A 31 -7.55 22.48 0.64
N LYS A 32 -6.34 22.63 0.08
CA LYS A 32 -5.68 21.61 -0.74
C LYS A 32 -5.61 20.26 -0.03
N ASP A 33 -5.16 20.27 1.22
CA ASP A 33 -4.98 19.04 1.99
C ASP A 33 -6.32 18.36 2.30
N TYR A 34 -7.31 19.13 2.70
CA TYR A 34 -8.67 18.62 2.91
C TYR A 34 -9.27 18.02 1.64
N LEU A 35 -9.15 18.73 0.51
CA LEU A 35 -9.64 18.21 -0.78
C LEU A 35 -8.92 16.94 -1.20
N TYR A 36 -7.61 16.87 -1.01
CA TYR A 36 -6.81 15.68 -1.30
C TYR A 36 -7.28 14.49 -0.47
N GLN A 37 -7.44 14.67 0.85
CA GLN A 37 -7.95 13.65 1.75
C GLN A 37 -9.31 13.13 1.30
N GLU A 38 -10.23 14.03 1.02
CA GLU A 38 -11.59 13.68 0.64
C GLU A 38 -11.65 12.99 -0.74
N MET A 39 -10.83 13.43 -1.69
CA MET A 39 -10.70 12.79 -3.01
C MET A 39 -10.15 11.36 -2.89
N LEU A 40 -9.18 11.13 -2.02
CA LEU A 40 -8.65 9.79 -1.78
C LEU A 40 -9.68 8.88 -1.11
N ARG A 41 -10.31 9.33 -0.02
CA ARG A 41 -11.33 8.54 0.69
C ARG A 41 -12.40 7.99 -0.24
N ARG A 42 -12.86 8.81 -1.19
CA ARG A 42 -13.89 8.43 -2.17
C ARG A 42 -13.46 7.38 -3.19
N LYS A 43 -12.17 7.11 -3.33
CA LYS A 43 -11.67 6.04 -4.21
C LYS A 43 -11.78 4.66 -3.58
N PHE A 44 -11.65 4.59 -2.26
CA PHE A 44 -11.68 3.34 -1.51
C PHE A 44 -13.11 2.82 -1.31
N CYS A 45 -13.25 1.51 -1.08
CA CYS A 45 -14.51 0.91 -0.68
C CYS A 45 -14.98 1.50 0.65
N GLN A 46 -14.06 1.62 1.60
CA GLN A 46 -14.25 2.25 2.89
C GLN A 46 -12.95 2.91 3.34
N ALA A 47 -12.99 4.15 3.79
CA ALA A 47 -11.84 4.87 4.34
C ALA A 47 -12.28 6.06 5.22
N GLU A 48 -13.30 5.86 6.06
CA GLU A 48 -13.77 6.91 6.97
C GLU A 48 -12.73 7.21 8.05
N ASN A 49 -12.47 8.50 8.32
CA ASN A 49 -11.50 8.95 9.32
C ASN A 49 -10.10 8.36 9.15
N VAL A 50 -9.70 8.08 7.90
CA VAL A 50 -8.33 7.69 7.53
C VAL A 50 -7.54 8.94 7.15
N ILE A 51 -6.28 9.02 7.59
CA ILE A 51 -5.34 10.08 7.22
C ILE A 51 -4.46 9.55 6.08
N PHE A 52 -4.34 10.34 5.03
CA PHE A 52 -3.45 10.05 3.90
C PHE A 52 -2.41 11.17 3.76
N ASP A 53 -1.14 10.85 3.86
CA ASP A 53 -0.09 11.79 3.47
C ASP A 53 -0.04 11.94 1.94
N SER A 54 0.91 12.71 1.41
CA SER A 54 0.99 12.95 -0.03
C SER A 54 1.49 11.72 -0.81
N ASP A 55 1.18 11.73 -2.09
CA ASP A 55 1.72 10.79 -3.08
C ASP A 55 1.33 9.30 -2.86
N ILE A 56 0.13 9.08 -2.32
CA ILE A 56 -0.45 7.74 -2.22
C ILE A 56 -0.81 7.22 -3.61
N VAL A 57 -0.27 6.05 -3.97
CA VAL A 57 -0.56 5.39 -5.24
C VAL A 57 -1.52 4.24 -5.01
N THR A 58 -2.61 4.22 -5.80
CA THR A 58 -3.65 3.18 -5.69
C THR A 58 -4.00 2.60 -7.06
N HIS A 59 -4.35 1.31 -7.07
CA HIS A 59 -5.00 0.64 -8.20
C HIS A 59 -6.19 -0.16 -7.68
N ASP A 60 -7.32 -0.13 -8.40
CA ASP A 60 -8.60 -0.75 -7.98
C ASP A 60 -8.97 -0.46 -6.51
N ALA A 61 -8.80 0.77 -6.08
CA ALA A 61 -9.01 1.19 -4.69
C ALA A 61 -10.43 0.90 -4.17
N HIS A 62 -11.43 0.78 -5.06
CA HIS A 62 -12.79 0.37 -4.69
C HIS A 62 -12.88 -1.07 -4.15
N CYS A 63 -11.81 -1.86 -4.26
CA CYS A 63 -11.67 -3.20 -3.65
C CYS A 63 -10.87 -3.16 -2.34
N ILE A 64 -10.55 -1.99 -1.83
CA ILE A 64 -9.72 -1.79 -0.65
C ILE A 64 -10.54 -1.09 0.41
N SER A 65 -10.62 -1.69 1.60
CA SER A 65 -11.23 -1.10 2.79
C SER A 65 -10.16 -0.80 3.83
N ILE A 66 -10.20 0.38 4.41
CA ILE A 66 -9.27 0.82 5.44
C ILE A 66 -10.08 1.31 6.64
N GLY A 67 -9.84 0.71 7.79
CA GLY A 67 -10.52 1.02 9.05
C GLY A 67 -10.17 2.41 9.59
N GLN A 68 -11.08 2.95 10.39
CA GLN A 68 -10.97 4.27 10.98
C GLN A 68 -9.71 4.41 11.87
N GLY A 69 -9.21 5.64 11.98
CA GLY A 69 -8.01 5.92 12.79
C GLY A 69 -6.71 5.44 12.17
N SER A 70 -6.75 4.91 10.95
CA SER A 70 -5.55 4.51 10.24
C SER A 70 -4.85 5.70 9.57
N HIS A 71 -3.52 5.61 9.44
CA HIS A 71 -2.68 6.60 8.79
C HIS A 71 -1.79 5.92 7.73
N LEU A 72 -1.88 6.37 6.49
CA LEU A 72 -0.98 5.99 5.40
C LEU A 72 0.00 7.13 5.16
N HIS A 73 1.27 6.89 5.44
CA HIS A 73 2.34 7.89 5.29
C HIS A 73 2.70 8.12 3.82
N HIS A 74 3.64 9.05 3.58
CA HIS A 74 4.04 9.47 2.24
C HIS A 74 4.46 8.31 1.35
N HIS A 75 4.09 8.38 0.07
CA HIS A 75 4.50 7.44 -0.97
C HIS A 75 4.08 5.98 -0.72
N VAL A 76 3.10 5.73 0.12
CA VAL A 76 2.52 4.39 0.27
C VAL A 76 1.86 3.98 -1.05
N ILE A 77 2.13 2.75 -1.48
CA ILE A 77 1.53 2.11 -2.64
C ILE A 77 0.60 1.01 -2.14
N ILE A 78 -0.69 1.10 -2.46
CA ILE A 78 -1.67 0.08 -2.10
C ILE A 78 -2.51 -0.28 -3.32
N THR A 79 -2.40 -1.52 -3.79
CA THR A 79 -2.96 -1.93 -5.07
C THR A 79 -3.68 -3.28 -4.97
N ALA A 80 -4.90 -3.33 -5.47
CA ALA A 80 -5.62 -4.57 -5.71
C ALA A 80 -5.67 -4.80 -7.23
N TRP A 81 -5.40 -6.02 -7.68
CA TRP A 81 -5.32 -6.36 -9.09
C TRP A 81 -6.48 -7.26 -9.49
N ARG A 82 -7.59 -6.66 -9.91
CA ARG A 82 -8.72 -7.40 -10.50
C ARG A 82 -8.49 -7.59 -12.00
N ASN A 83 -8.97 -8.70 -12.55
CA ASN A 83 -8.94 -8.97 -14.00
C ASN A 83 -7.56 -9.02 -14.66
N HIS A 84 -6.48 -9.20 -13.93
CA HIS A 84 -5.14 -9.32 -14.52
C HIS A 84 -4.96 -10.71 -15.15
N HIS A 85 -5.44 -10.91 -16.38
CA HIS A 85 -5.22 -12.11 -17.24
C HIS A 85 -5.45 -13.49 -16.60
N THR A 86 -5.83 -13.55 -15.33
CA THR A 86 -6.00 -14.79 -14.55
C THR A 86 -7.44 -15.28 -14.49
N GLY A 87 -8.42 -14.44 -14.89
CA GLY A 87 -9.83 -14.72 -14.68
C GLY A 87 -10.28 -14.65 -13.21
N ILE A 88 -9.37 -14.38 -12.27
CA ILE A 88 -9.69 -14.18 -10.85
C ILE A 88 -10.12 -12.72 -10.67
N ASN A 89 -11.41 -12.51 -10.41
CA ASN A 89 -12.02 -11.18 -10.26
C ASN A 89 -12.19 -10.78 -8.79
N ASP A 90 -11.33 -11.26 -7.90
CA ASP A 90 -11.66 -11.37 -6.49
C ASP A 90 -10.65 -10.64 -5.57
N ALA A 91 -9.77 -9.82 -6.14
CA ALA A 91 -8.81 -9.07 -5.36
C ALA A 91 -9.52 -8.16 -4.35
N ASN A 92 -9.15 -8.32 -3.09
CA ASN A 92 -9.70 -7.56 -1.98
C ASN A 92 -8.62 -7.34 -0.91
N ILE A 93 -8.50 -6.11 -0.42
CA ILE A 93 -7.63 -5.78 0.71
C ILE A 93 -8.51 -5.17 1.81
N VAL A 94 -8.48 -5.79 2.98
CA VAL A 94 -9.12 -5.27 4.18
C VAL A 94 -8.04 -4.95 5.20
N ILE A 95 -7.99 -3.70 5.62
CA ILE A 95 -7.13 -3.20 6.71
C ILE A 95 -8.08 -2.75 7.81
N GLU A 96 -7.98 -3.37 8.98
CA GLU A 96 -8.79 -3.00 10.13
C GLU A 96 -8.36 -1.65 10.74
N GLU A 97 -9.02 -1.23 11.80
CA GLU A 97 -8.83 0.06 12.45
C GLU A 97 -7.43 0.26 13.05
N GLY A 98 -6.96 1.52 13.07
CA GLY A 98 -5.75 1.94 13.81
C GLY A 98 -4.42 1.55 13.16
N ALA A 99 -4.40 1.18 11.88
CA ALA A 99 -3.16 0.87 11.19
C ALA A 99 -2.31 2.13 10.96
N ASP A 100 -1.00 2.05 11.24
CA ASP A 100 -0.01 3.07 10.93
C ASP A 100 0.98 2.51 9.91
N ILE A 101 0.86 2.95 8.66
CA ILE A 101 1.57 2.38 7.51
C ILE A 101 2.67 3.34 7.08
N GLY A 102 3.91 2.97 7.40
CA GLY A 102 5.11 3.78 7.17
C GLY A 102 5.40 4.08 5.69
N GLU A 103 6.20 5.12 5.50
CA GLU A 103 6.56 5.65 4.17
C GLU A 103 7.09 4.57 3.22
N TYR A 104 6.75 4.69 1.94
CA TYR A 104 7.19 3.78 0.87
C TYR A 104 6.78 2.31 1.07
N THR A 105 5.85 2.03 1.97
CA THR A 105 5.31 0.68 2.10
C THR A 105 4.50 0.33 0.87
N HIS A 106 4.71 -0.89 0.35
CA HIS A 106 3.99 -1.42 -0.81
C HIS A 106 3.13 -2.61 -0.38
N ILE A 107 1.82 -2.45 -0.47
CA ILE A 107 0.82 -3.49 -0.22
C ILE A 107 0.16 -3.84 -1.56
N THR A 108 0.23 -5.10 -1.99
CA THR A 108 -0.32 -5.51 -3.28
C THR A 108 -1.00 -6.87 -3.21
N ALA A 109 -2.22 -6.97 -3.70
CA ALA A 109 -3.01 -8.20 -3.71
C ALA A 109 -3.64 -8.50 -5.06
N MET A 110 -3.69 -9.77 -5.42
CA MET A 110 -4.51 -10.32 -6.50
C MET A 110 -5.64 -11.22 -5.99
N GLY A 111 -5.53 -11.70 -4.76
CA GLY A 111 -6.52 -12.46 -4.01
C GLY A 111 -7.01 -11.68 -2.79
N HIS A 112 -7.22 -12.38 -1.67
CA HIS A 112 -7.68 -11.78 -0.43
C HIS A 112 -6.51 -11.48 0.50
N MET A 113 -6.42 -10.24 0.95
CA MET A 113 -5.47 -9.82 1.98
C MET A 113 -6.25 -9.24 3.16
N HIS A 114 -6.00 -9.77 4.36
CA HIS A 114 -6.58 -9.28 5.59
C HIS A 114 -5.50 -8.83 6.56
N ILE A 115 -5.61 -7.61 7.03
CA ILE A 115 -4.71 -6.99 7.99
C ILE A 115 -5.54 -6.57 9.19
N GLY A 116 -5.24 -7.15 10.34
CA GLY A 116 -5.90 -6.89 11.62
C GLY A 116 -5.65 -5.49 12.17
N LYS A 117 -6.16 -5.24 13.38
CA LYS A 117 -6.14 -3.94 14.05
C LYS A 117 -4.74 -3.55 14.48
N ASN A 118 -4.51 -2.23 14.50
CA ASN A 118 -3.31 -1.61 15.04
C ASN A 118 -2.00 -2.14 14.40
N LEU A 119 -2.02 -2.47 13.10
CA LEU A 119 -0.78 -2.77 12.40
C LEU A 119 0.14 -1.54 12.45
N LEU A 120 1.40 -1.75 12.84
CA LEU A 120 2.46 -0.76 12.67
C LEU A 120 3.48 -1.28 11.65
N THR A 121 3.72 -0.53 10.59
CA THR A 121 4.86 -0.82 9.69
C THR A 121 5.94 0.25 9.79
N GLY A 122 7.19 -0.16 9.71
CA GLY A 122 8.28 0.73 9.38
C GLY A 122 8.21 1.17 7.92
N ARG A 123 9.31 1.72 7.42
CA ARG A 123 9.44 2.22 6.04
C ARG A 123 9.85 1.10 5.09
N TRP A 124 9.45 1.23 3.80
CA TRP A 124 9.89 0.31 2.74
C TRP A 124 9.46 -1.14 2.97
N VAL A 125 8.40 -1.36 3.70
CA VAL A 125 7.83 -2.70 3.90
C VAL A 125 7.14 -3.14 2.61
N THR A 126 7.26 -4.43 2.26
CA THR A 126 6.51 -5.02 1.15
C THR A 126 5.61 -6.12 1.69
N ILE A 127 4.31 -6.05 1.39
CA ILE A 127 3.33 -7.09 1.69
C ILE A 127 2.68 -7.47 0.37
N THR A 128 2.88 -8.72 -0.06
CA THR A 128 2.39 -9.19 -1.35
C THR A 128 1.82 -10.59 -1.26
N ASP A 129 0.72 -10.83 -1.97
CA ASP A 129 0.18 -12.18 -2.17
C ASP A 129 0.45 -12.71 -3.57
N ASN A 130 1.19 -12.00 -4.41
CA ASN A 130 1.34 -12.32 -5.83
C ASN A 130 2.77 -12.23 -6.34
N GLY A 131 2.97 -12.80 -7.55
CA GLY A 131 4.23 -12.74 -8.29
C GLY A 131 3.99 -13.00 -9.78
N HIS A 132 5.01 -12.75 -10.62
CA HIS A 132 4.96 -12.98 -12.06
C HIS A 132 5.26 -14.43 -12.42
N GLY A 133 4.19 -15.22 -12.59
CA GLY A 133 4.27 -16.65 -12.93
C GLY A 133 4.64 -17.54 -11.73
N ASP A 134 4.47 -18.82 -11.93
CA ASP A 134 5.05 -19.84 -11.07
C ASP A 134 6.51 -20.13 -11.48
N THR A 135 7.17 -21.05 -10.79
CA THR A 135 8.54 -21.46 -11.09
C THR A 135 8.60 -22.68 -11.99
N SER A 136 7.53 -23.01 -12.72
CA SER A 136 7.55 -24.09 -13.69
C SER A 136 8.45 -23.76 -14.89
N LEU A 137 9.02 -24.78 -15.51
CA LEU A 137 9.90 -24.60 -16.66
C LEU A 137 9.19 -23.85 -17.81
N ILE A 138 7.88 -24.08 -17.99
CA ILE A 138 7.07 -23.43 -19.02
C ILE A 138 6.97 -21.92 -18.75
N GLU A 139 6.72 -21.53 -17.50
CA GLU A 139 6.65 -20.10 -17.13
C GLU A 139 8.04 -19.45 -17.17
N LEU A 140 9.10 -20.16 -16.75
CA LEU A 140 10.46 -19.62 -16.75
C LEU A 140 11.01 -19.37 -18.17
N GLN A 141 10.50 -20.05 -19.19
CA GLN A 141 10.86 -19.79 -20.60
C GLN A 141 10.20 -18.53 -21.17
N LYS A 142 9.17 -17.99 -20.52
CA LYS A 142 8.51 -16.74 -20.95
C LYS A 142 9.25 -15.52 -20.39
N ALA A 143 9.22 -14.42 -21.13
CA ALA A 143 9.61 -13.13 -20.58
C ALA A 143 8.76 -12.81 -19.32
N PRO A 144 9.36 -12.35 -18.20
CA PRO A 144 8.63 -12.15 -16.94
C PRO A 144 7.37 -11.30 -17.07
N ILE A 145 7.40 -10.27 -17.91
CA ILE A 145 6.25 -9.39 -18.13
C ILE A 145 5.06 -10.11 -18.79
N ASN A 146 5.31 -11.21 -19.50
CA ASN A 146 4.29 -11.99 -20.21
C ASN A 146 3.80 -13.19 -19.37
N ARG A 147 4.33 -13.36 -18.16
CA ARG A 147 3.88 -14.41 -17.25
C ARG A 147 2.57 -14.00 -16.60
N VAL A 148 1.68 -14.96 -16.42
CA VAL A 148 0.44 -14.75 -15.69
C VAL A 148 0.75 -14.50 -14.23
N LEU A 149 0.09 -13.53 -13.59
CA LEU A 149 0.21 -13.35 -12.15
C LEU A 149 -0.23 -14.62 -11.43
N SER A 150 0.52 -15.02 -10.44
CA SER A 150 0.22 -16.20 -9.62
C SER A 150 0.33 -15.86 -8.14
N SER A 151 -0.44 -16.56 -7.33
CA SER A 151 -0.41 -16.46 -5.86
C SER A 151 -0.19 -17.84 -5.25
N LYS A 152 0.54 -17.88 -4.15
CA LYS A 152 0.65 -19.09 -3.30
C LYS A 152 -0.40 -19.11 -2.19
N GLY A 153 -1.29 -18.15 -2.17
CA GLY A 153 -2.35 -18.01 -1.17
C GLY A 153 -2.45 -16.61 -0.60
N ASN A 154 -3.50 -16.40 0.13
CA ASN A 154 -3.82 -15.13 0.80
C ASN A 154 -2.78 -14.77 1.85
N VAL A 155 -2.64 -13.49 2.13
CA VAL A 155 -1.85 -13.01 3.27
C VAL A 155 -2.82 -12.58 4.37
N THR A 156 -2.57 -13.07 5.58
CA THR A 156 -3.34 -12.70 6.77
C THR A 156 -2.40 -12.19 7.85
N ILE A 157 -2.67 -11.01 8.37
CA ILE A 157 -1.91 -10.40 9.46
C ILE A 157 -2.88 -10.16 10.61
N GLY A 158 -2.55 -10.65 11.80
CA GLY A 158 -3.36 -10.50 13.00
C GLY A 158 -3.29 -9.09 13.61
N ASP A 159 -3.86 -8.96 14.80
CA ASP A 159 -3.93 -7.70 15.54
C ASP A 159 -2.59 -7.34 16.22
N ASN A 160 -2.31 -6.03 16.38
CA ASN A 160 -1.16 -5.51 17.11
C ASN A 160 0.19 -6.02 16.60
N VAL A 161 0.31 -6.26 15.31
CA VAL A 161 1.56 -6.71 14.66
C VAL A 161 2.47 -5.51 14.39
N TRP A 162 3.76 -5.67 14.65
CA TRP A 162 4.78 -4.72 14.27
C TRP A 162 5.71 -5.29 13.20
N ILE A 163 5.80 -4.62 12.05
CA ILE A 163 6.69 -4.99 10.95
C ILE A 163 7.78 -3.92 10.83
N GLY A 164 9.03 -4.30 11.08
CA GLY A 164 10.20 -3.42 10.97
C GLY A 164 10.54 -3.01 9.54
N ASP A 165 11.36 -1.98 9.41
CA ASP A 165 11.78 -1.38 8.14
C ASP A 165 12.29 -2.43 7.13
N LYS A 166 11.91 -2.26 5.87
CA LYS A 166 12.37 -3.10 4.75
C LYS A 166 12.07 -4.60 4.88
N ALA A 167 11.14 -4.97 5.76
CA ALA A 167 10.68 -6.35 5.80
C ALA A 167 9.80 -6.67 4.59
N THR A 168 9.83 -7.94 4.18
CA THR A 168 9.01 -8.45 3.08
C THR A 168 8.16 -9.61 3.55
N ILE A 169 6.84 -9.52 3.35
CA ILE A 169 5.87 -10.58 3.63
C ILE A 169 5.47 -11.19 2.31
N LEU A 170 5.71 -12.50 2.15
CA LEU A 170 5.48 -13.24 0.90
C LEU A 170 4.10 -13.88 0.84
N PRO A 171 3.64 -14.30 -0.36
CA PRO A 171 2.34 -14.91 -0.58
C PRO A 171 2.08 -16.15 0.27
N GLY A 172 0.84 -16.27 0.77
CA GLY A 172 0.36 -17.42 1.54
C GLY A 172 0.77 -17.42 3.01
N VAL A 173 1.29 -16.31 3.54
CA VAL A 173 1.77 -16.20 4.92
C VAL A 173 0.65 -15.74 5.84
N THR A 174 0.55 -16.38 7.01
CA THR A 174 -0.23 -15.92 8.16
C THR A 174 0.69 -15.43 9.28
N ILE A 175 0.47 -14.20 9.74
CA ILE A 175 1.17 -13.62 10.89
C ILE A 175 0.18 -13.52 12.05
N GLY A 176 0.47 -14.18 13.16
CA GLY A 176 -0.40 -14.18 14.34
C GLY A 176 -0.31 -12.87 15.13
N ASP A 177 -1.31 -12.67 16.01
CA ASP A 177 -1.47 -11.47 16.82
C ASP A 177 -0.22 -11.14 17.65
N GLY A 178 0.08 -9.86 17.79
CA GLY A 178 1.18 -9.37 18.60
C GLY A 178 2.57 -9.82 18.14
N ALA A 179 2.69 -10.32 16.91
CA ALA A 179 4.00 -10.71 16.36
C ALA A 179 4.85 -9.48 16.01
N VAL A 180 6.16 -9.64 16.12
CA VAL A 180 7.14 -8.64 15.70
C VAL A 180 8.05 -9.21 14.63
N ILE A 181 8.06 -8.56 13.48
CA ILE A 181 8.94 -8.86 12.35
C ILE A 181 10.12 -7.88 12.37
N ALA A 182 11.33 -8.37 12.61
CA ALA A 182 12.51 -7.52 12.65
C ALA A 182 12.79 -6.88 11.26
N ALA A 183 13.46 -5.73 11.28
CA ALA A 183 13.84 -5.03 10.06
C ALA A 183 14.68 -5.92 9.11
N ASN A 184 14.58 -5.67 7.78
CA ASN A 184 15.26 -6.41 6.72
C ASN A 184 14.97 -7.93 6.69
N SER A 185 13.82 -8.35 7.21
CA SER A 185 13.41 -9.75 7.27
C SER A 185 12.59 -10.16 6.04
N VAL A 186 12.70 -11.42 5.64
CA VAL A 186 11.84 -12.00 4.59
C VAL A 186 11.01 -13.13 5.19
N VAL A 187 9.71 -12.90 5.32
CA VAL A 187 8.74 -13.84 5.88
C VAL A 187 8.23 -14.74 4.76
N THR A 188 8.63 -16.01 4.81
CA THR A 188 8.32 -17.03 3.79
C THR A 188 7.38 -18.12 4.32
N LYS A 189 7.04 -18.08 5.60
CA LYS A 189 6.22 -19.06 6.34
C LYS A 189 5.46 -18.35 7.44
N ASP A 190 4.43 -19.01 7.95
CA ASP A 190 3.63 -18.50 9.04
C ASP A 190 4.45 -18.14 10.27
N VAL A 191 4.02 -17.07 10.93
CA VAL A 191 4.64 -16.53 12.14
C VAL A 191 3.67 -16.72 13.31
N PRO A 192 4.07 -17.43 14.36
CA PRO A 192 3.20 -17.64 15.53
C PRO A 192 2.85 -16.31 16.23
N ALA A 193 1.69 -16.24 16.82
CA ALA A 193 1.28 -15.13 17.66
C ALA A 193 2.30 -14.88 18.79
N TYR A 194 2.46 -13.62 19.19
CA TYR A 194 3.33 -13.17 20.29
C TYR A 194 4.78 -13.65 20.16
N SER A 195 5.28 -13.71 18.93
CA SER A 195 6.65 -14.08 18.63
C SER A 195 7.44 -12.92 18.02
N VAL A 196 8.75 -12.94 18.21
CA VAL A 196 9.71 -12.07 17.51
C VAL A 196 10.45 -12.93 16.51
N VAL A 197 10.38 -12.55 15.24
CA VAL A 197 11.08 -13.26 14.17
C VAL A 197 12.01 -12.31 13.41
N GLY A 198 13.08 -12.85 12.82
CA GLY A 198 14.03 -12.05 12.05
C GLY A 198 14.87 -12.89 11.10
N GLY A 199 15.45 -12.23 10.10
CA GLY A 199 16.37 -12.83 9.15
C GLY A 199 15.76 -13.06 7.76
N ASN A 200 16.57 -13.59 6.83
CA ASN A 200 16.18 -13.96 5.47
C ASN A 200 16.67 -15.39 5.15
N PRO A 201 15.78 -16.40 5.12
CA PRO A 201 14.38 -16.36 5.60
C PRO A 201 14.28 -16.19 7.13
N VAL A 202 13.11 -15.72 7.60
CA VAL A 202 12.90 -15.50 9.04
C VAL A 202 13.05 -16.78 9.87
N ARG A 203 13.52 -16.58 11.08
CA ARG A 203 13.53 -17.59 12.15
C ARG A 203 12.95 -16.97 13.42
N VAL A 204 12.33 -17.79 14.25
CA VAL A 204 11.85 -17.36 15.58
C VAL A 204 13.06 -17.05 16.46
N ILE A 205 13.16 -15.79 16.89
CA ILE A 205 14.17 -15.30 17.83
C ILE A 205 13.67 -15.48 19.27
N LYS A 206 12.38 -15.19 19.47
CA LYS A 206 11.72 -15.30 20.78
C LYS A 206 10.24 -15.58 20.59
N GLN A 207 9.70 -16.43 21.41
CA GLN A 207 8.25 -16.67 21.48
C GLN A 207 7.81 -16.51 22.95
N LEU A 208 6.81 -15.69 23.17
CA LEU A 208 6.20 -15.55 24.49
C LEU A 208 5.11 -16.62 24.63
N LYS A 209 5.05 -17.24 25.80
CA LYS A 209 3.92 -18.08 26.15
C LYS A 209 2.76 -17.16 26.53
N THR A 210 1.63 -17.33 25.90
CA THR A 210 0.37 -16.72 26.37
C THR A 210 0.09 -17.22 27.78
N ILE A 211 -0.16 -16.28 28.69
CA ILE A 211 -0.56 -16.56 30.08
C ILE A 211 -1.98 -17.12 30.08
#